data_f10ca38c4107c066763566979a50ffc7
#
_entry.id   f10ca38c4107c066763566979a50ffc7
#
_cell.length_a   1.000
_cell.length_b   1.000
_cell.length_c   1.000
_cell.angle_alpha   90.00
_cell.angle_beta   90.00
_cell.angle_gamma   90.00
#
_symmetry.space_group_name_H-M   'P 1'
#
loop_
_entity.id
_entity.type
_entity.pdbx_description
1 polymer ?
#
loop_
_entity_poly.entity_id
_entity_poly.type
_entity_poly.pdbx_seq_one_letter_code
_entity_poly.pdbx_strand_id
1 'polypeptide(L)'
;MLAAANRTGVRLIIPLVDNWVWQGGRAEYAGWRGKTKDDFWTDPQLIADFEQTIRFILTRTNTVTGVRYADDKAVLCWETGNEIASPPAWTREIAHYIKTLDTNHLVMDGFNASTLRAESLDIPDVDIVTTHHYPGNKKSFAELIRANAEMAKGKKPYIVGEFGFVSTAQMAEAMQAILQSSCSGGMLWSLRFRDRDGGFYWHSEPGLGGNLYKAFHWPASTMGADYDEINLMAIVRSNAFAIRGLTMPPVSVPSPPKLLPITDASEISWQGSVGAAGYQVERAANRGGGWQIIASNVDEALTQYRPQFADEHAPAGEWFYRVRAKNESGLSEPSNLVGPVKVANVTLVDELADFSKIQERSGGWKLATHDCRAAREDAQRAAGAAGDGLLYQLPPAIQSYRVFVFFPKEEGDVKFSVSDDNQHFHEIAAQKEIHFHGAGEYGYWKPVLFHAENISSGKFLKIELTGETQIGRVEISHPALSP
;
A
#
# COMPACT_ATOMS: atom_id res chain seq x y z
N MET A 1 -1.61 -0.18 -18.46
CA MET A 1 -1.72 1.18 -17.88
C MET A 1 -2.34 2.16 -18.88
N LEU A 2 -1.74 2.51 -20.03
CA LEU A 2 -2.22 3.49 -21.02
C LEU A 2 -3.69 3.27 -21.46
N ALA A 3 -4.07 2.03 -21.79
CA ALA A 3 -5.47 1.70 -22.13
C ALA A 3 -6.46 2.02 -21.02
N ALA A 4 -6.08 1.81 -19.75
CA ALA A 4 -6.92 2.16 -18.61
C ALA A 4 -7.01 3.69 -18.43
N ALA A 5 -5.90 4.39 -18.52
CA ALA A 5 -5.85 5.83 -18.41
C ALA A 5 -6.73 6.51 -19.49
N ASN A 6 -6.69 6.01 -20.73
CA ASN A 6 -7.57 6.49 -21.81
C ASN A 6 -9.06 6.27 -21.49
N ARG A 7 -9.43 5.11 -20.93
CA ARG A 7 -10.84 4.83 -20.56
C ARG A 7 -11.35 5.72 -19.44
N THR A 8 -10.47 6.09 -18.52
CA THR A 8 -10.83 6.87 -17.32
C THR A 8 -10.59 8.37 -17.46
N GLY A 9 -10.00 8.81 -18.59
CA GLY A 9 -9.65 10.21 -18.82
C GLY A 9 -8.44 10.71 -18.04
N VAL A 10 -7.70 9.81 -17.38
CA VAL A 10 -6.45 10.14 -16.66
C VAL A 10 -5.33 10.40 -17.66
N ARG A 11 -4.44 11.33 -17.34
CA ARG A 11 -3.21 11.60 -18.10
C ARG A 11 -2.01 11.26 -17.23
N LEU A 12 -1.00 10.68 -17.83
CA LEU A 12 0.16 10.12 -17.15
C LEU A 12 1.40 10.97 -17.35
N ILE A 13 2.12 11.23 -16.28
CA ILE A 13 3.50 11.70 -16.29
C ILE A 13 4.36 10.45 -16.18
N ILE A 14 5.28 10.23 -17.11
CA ILE A 14 6.05 8.99 -17.19
C ILE A 14 7.54 9.31 -17.03
N PRO A 15 8.14 9.03 -15.85
CA PRO A 15 9.58 9.16 -15.65
C PRO A 15 10.32 8.09 -16.44
N LEU A 16 11.43 8.46 -17.09
CA LEU A 16 12.20 7.59 -18.00
C LEU A 16 13.37 6.90 -17.32
N VAL A 17 13.83 7.41 -16.18
CA VAL A 17 14.86 6.81 -15.32
C VAL A 17 14.62 7.23 -13.87
N ASP A 18 15.10 6.43 -12.91
CA ASP A 18 15.05 6.76 -11.51
C ASP A 18 16.43 7.16 -10.95
N ASN A 19 16.45 8.06 -9.96
CA ASN A 19 17.67 8.39 -9.24
C ASN A 19 18.06 7.32 -8.21
N TRP A 20 17.07 6.55 -7.77
CA TRP A 20 17.20 5.56 -6.70
C TRP A 20 17.42 4.16 -7.31
N VAL A 21 17.19 3.14 -6.52
CA VAL A 21 17.37 1.73 -6.93
C VAL A 21 16.09 1.08 -7.48
N TRP A 22 15.03 1.84 -7.60
CA TRP A 22 13.74 1.32 -8.03
C TRP A 22 13.67 1.24 -9.57
N GLN A 23 13.25 0.09 -10.09
CA GLN A 23 12.87 -0.11 -11.50
C GLN A 23 13.95 0.28 -12.54
N GLY A 24 15.24 0.15 -12.22
CA GLY A 24 16.33 0.48 -13.12
C GLY A 24 16.72 1.97 -13.05
N GLY A 25 17.55 2.30 -12.09
CA GLY A 25 18.08 3.63 -11.87
C GLY A 25 19.41 3.90 -12.56
N ARG A 26 19.97 5.07 -12.30
CA ARG A 26 21.29 5.48 -12.81
C ARG A 26 22.41 4.50 -12.44
N ALA A 27 22.33 3.93 -11.24
CA ALA A 27 23.34 3.00 -10.76
C ALA A 27 23.39 1.71 -11.60
N GLU A 28 22.23 1.20 -12.02
CA GLU A 28 22.11 0.02 -12.86
C GLU A 28 22.67 0.28 -14.26
N TYR A 29 22.33 1.42 -14.89
CA TYR A 29 22.91 1.80 -16.19
C TYR A 29 24.43 1.85 -16.12
N ALA A 30 24.99 2.52 -15.11
CA ALA A 30 26.42 2.63 -14.91
C ALA A 30 27.05 1.26 -14.61
N GLY A 31 26.40 0.44 -13.78
CA GLY A 31 26.84 -0.90 -13.40
C GLY A 31 26.97 -1.86 -14.58
N TRP A 32 26.07 -1.80 -15.56
CA TRP A 32 26.16 -2.61 -16.79
C TRP A 32 27.41 -2.31 -17.64
N ARG A 33 28.00 -1.14 -17.43
CA ARG A 33 29.24 -0.71 -18.09
C ARG A 33 30.47 -0.73 -17.18
N GLY A 34 30.33 -1.21 -15.92
CA GLY A 34 31.39 -1.20 -14.93
C GLY A 34 31.80 0.21 -14.48
N LYS A 35 30.87 1.16 -14.53
CA LYS A 35 31.07 2.57 -14.19
C LYS A 35 30.33 2.95 -12.90
N THR A 36 30.60 4.16 -12.40
CA THR A 36 29.89 4.74 -11.23
C THR A 36 28.61 5.45 -11.66
N LYS A 37 27.65 5.57 -10.74
CA LYS A 37 26.37 6.24 -11.04
C LYS A 37 26.52 7.69 -11.48
N ASP A 38 27.62 8.37 -11.13
CA ASP A 38 27.85 9.77 -11.50
C ASP A 38 28.37 9.93 -12.93
N ASP A 39 28.96 8.87 -13.49
CA ASP A 39 29.34 8.81 -14.91
C ASP A 39 28.10 8.88 -15.83
N PHE A 40 26.90 8.57 -15.32
CA PHE A 40 25.63 8.63 -16.07
C PHE A 40 25.36 10.01 -16.71
N TRP A 41 25.89 11.07 -16.11
CA TRP A 41 25.69 12.43 -16.62
C TRP A 41 26.64 12.85 -17.74
N THR A 42 27.80 12.23 -17.82
CA THR A 42 28.91 12.72 -18.66
C THR A 42 29.54 11.67 -19.57
N ASP A 43 29.31 10.40 -19.31
CA ASP A 43 29.86 9.33 -20.15
C ASP A 43 29.01 9.19 -21.42
N PRO A 44 29.62 9.40 -22.64
CA PRO A 44 28.85 9.36 -23.88
C PRO A 44 28.16 8.03 -24.15
N GLN A 45 28.76 6.92 -23.69
CA GLN A 45 28.15 5.60 -23.88
C GLN A 45 26.92 5.40 -23.00
N LEU A 46 26.96 5.88 -21.75
CA LEU A 46 25.81 5.80 -20.84
C LEU A 46 24.66 6.70 -21.31
N ILE A 47 24.98 7.88 -21.84
CA ILE A 47 23.99 8.75 -22.47
C ILE A 47 23.35 8.06 -23.68
N ALA A 48 24.16 7.47 -24.56
CA ALA A 48 23.67 6.73 -25.72
C ALA A 48 22.81 5.50 -25.34
N ASP A 49 23.20 4.76 -24.29
CA ASP A 49 22.41 3.63 -23.76
C ASP A 49 21.03 4.12 -23.24
N PHE A 50 21.01 5.26 -22.55
CA PHE A 50 19.75 5.85 -22.08
C PHE A 50 18.89 6.37 -23.22
N GLU A 51 19.47 7.04 -24.21
CA GLU A 51 18.79 7.45 -25.43
C GLU A 51 18.19 6.26 -26.19
N GLN A 52 18.90 5.13 -26.24
CA GLN A 52 18.36 3.91 -26.83
C GLN A 52 17.12 3.40 -26.06
N THR A 53 17.13 3.47 -24.73
CA THR A 53 15.96 3.12 -23.90
C THR A 53 14.80 4.09 -24.18
N ILE A 54 15.05 5.39 -24.21
CA ILE A 54 14.04 6.40 -24.57
C ILE A 54 13.43 6.09 -25.93
N ARG A 55 14.26 5.86 -26.94
CA ARG A 55 13.81 5.49 -28.28
C ARG A 55 12.92 4.24 -28.24
N PHE A 56 13.36 3.19 -27.56
CA PHE A 56 12.59 1.95 -27.45
C PHE A 56 11.21 2.18 -26.82
N ILE A 57 11.14 2.97 -25.73
CA ILE A 57 9.88 3.27 -25.05
C ILE A 57 8.95 4.09 -25.97
N LEU A 58 9.42 5.18 -26.50
CA LEU A 58 8.59 6.13 -27.26
C LEU A 58 8.09 5.54 -28.59
N THR A 59 8.92 4.74 -29.26
CA THR A 59 8.59 4.20 -30.58
C THR A 59 7.86 2.87 -30.57
N ARG A 60 7.81 2.17 -29.43
CA ARG A 60 7.13 0.87 -29.35
C ARG A 60 5.61 1.00 -29.50
N THR A 61 5.01 -0.01 -30.09
CA THR A 61 3.55 -0.13 -30.19
C THR A 61 3.01 -0.85 -28.95
N ASN A 62 1.96 -0.31 -28.36
CA ASN A 62 1.26 -0.90 -27.24
C ASN A 62 0.53 -2.18 -27.69
N THR A 63 0.86 -3.32 -27.09
CA THR A 63 0.28 -4.62 -27.47
C THR A 63 -1.21 -4.77 -27.12
N VAL A 64 -1.75 -3.90 -26.26
CA VAL A 64 -3.17 -3.90 -25.87
C VAL A 64 -4.01 -3.00 -26.80
N THR A 65 -3.46 -1.84 -27.18
CA THR A 65 -4.21 -0.80 -27.92
C THR A 65 -3.83 -0.70 -29.38
N GLY A 66 -2.68 -1.25 -29.80
CA GLY A 66 -2.13 -1.09 -31.15
C GLY A 66 -1.58 0.32 -31.43
N VAL A 67 -1.57 1.23 -30.45
CA VAL A 67 -1.11 2.61 -30.60
C VAL A 67 0.36 2.72 -30.19
N ARG A 68 1.16 3.47 -30.95
CA ARG A 68 2.54 3.78 -30.56
C ARG A 68 2.52 4.69 -29.31
N TYR A 69 3.46 4.50 -28.39
CA TYR A 69 3.48 5.26 -27.13
C TYR A 69 3.60 6.78 -27.36
N ALA A 70 4.39 7.22 -28.32
CA ALA A 70 4.52 8.62 -28.70
C ALA A 70 3.25 9.21 -29.37
N ASP A 71 2.22 8.39 -29.65
CA ASP A 71 0.93 8.82 -30.19
C ASP A 71 -0.23 8.58 -29.22
N ASP A 72 0.05 8.05 -28.00
CA ASP A 72 -0.98 7.66 -27.06
C ASP A 72 -1.43 8.84 -26.19
N LYS A 73 -2.68 9.26 -26.38
CA LYS A 73 -3.30 10.40 -25.67
C LYS A 73 -3.34 10.26 -24.15
N ALA A 74 -3.08 9.07 -23.58
CA ALA A 74 -2.97 8.90 -22.14
C ALA A 74 -1.69 9.54 -21.57
N VAL A 75 -0.65 9.73 -22.37
CA VAL A 75 0.57 10.42 -21.92
C VAL A 75 0.30 11.92 -21.88
N LEU A 76 0.62 12.57 -20.75
CA LEU A 76 0.69 14.02 -20.63
C LEU A 76 2.08 14.49 -21.01
N CYS A 77 3.08 13.90 -20.36
CA CYS A 77 4.47 14.24 -20.61
C CYS A 77 5.41 13.08 -20.29
N TRP A 78 6.59 13.13 -20.89
CA TRP A 78 7.76 12.36 -20.52
C TRP A 78 8.56 13.15 -19.51
N GLU A 79 8.86 12.55 -18.37
CA GLU A 79 9.72 13.15 -17.38
C GLU A 79 11.14 12.63 -17.59
N THR A 80 12.14 13.52 -17.59
CA THR A 80 13.54 13.16 -17.86
C THR A 80 14.10 12.14 -16.88
N GLY A 81 13.52 12.07 -15.68
CA GLY A 81 13.74 11.04 -14.68
C GLY A 81 13.18 11.44 -13.32
N ASN A 82 12.88 10.45 -12.49
CA ASN A 82 12.38 10.69 -11.14
C ASN A 82 13.51 11.14 -10.21
N GLU A 83 13.35 12.30 -9.59
CA GLU A 83 14.25 12.84 -8.57
C GLU A 83 15.74 12.86 -8.97
N ILE A 84 16.05 13.16 -10.21
CA ILE A 84 17.43 13.19 -10.71
C ILE A 84 18.13 14.49 -10.38
N ALA A 85 19.40 14.42 -9.95
CA ALA A 85 20.27 15.56 -9.74
C ALA A 85 21.11 15.87 -10.98
N SER A 86 20.46 15.93 -12.14
CA SER A 86 21.11 16.09 -13.43
C SER A 86 21.75 17.46 -13.64
N PRO A 87 22.94 17.56 -14.31
CA PRO A 87 23.45 18.82 -14.81
C PRO A 87 22.50 19.46 -15.86
N PRO A 88 22.39 20.80 -15.94
CA PRO A 88 21.53 21.45 -16.93
C PRO A 88 21.82 21.07 -18.39
N ALA A 89 23.11 20.81 -18.71
CA ALA A 89 23.52 20.37 -20.04
C ALA A 89 22.93 19.01 -20.41
N TRP A 90 22.97 18.04 -19.49
CA TRP A 90 22.37 16.73 -19.67
C TRP A 90 20.85 16.82 -19.83
N THR A 91 20.17 17.60 -18.98
CA THR A 91 18.72 17.82 -19.12
C THR A 91 18.36 18.40 -20.47
N ARG A 92 19.14 19.36 -20.99
CA ARG A 92 18.95 19.94 -22.32
C ARG A 92 19.10 18.91 -23.42
N GLU A 93 20.13 18.08 -23.38
CA GLU A 93 20.41 17.02 -24.35
C GLU A 93 19.28 15.99 -24.39
N ILE A 94 18.89 15.47 -23.23
CA ILE A 94 17.83 14.44 -23.13
C ILE A 94 16.46 15.00 -23.51
N ALA A 95 16.10 16.21 -23.06
CA ALA A 95 14.85 16.85 -23.45
C ALA A 95 14.78 17.06 -24.96
N HIS A 96 15.88 17.53 -25.58
CA HIS A 96 15.99 17.67 -27.02
C HIS A 96 15.82 16.31 -27.73
N TYR A 97 16.52 15.27 -27.25
CA TYR A 97 16.41 13.95 -27.85
C TYR A 97 14.97 13.40 -27.80
N ILE A 98 14.27 13.56 -26.65
CA ILE A 98 12.84 13.20 -26.53
C ILE A 98 12.02 13.91 -27.61
N LYS A 99 12.20 15.23 -27.79
CA LYS A 99 11.47 16.03 -28.77
C LYS A 99 11.77 15.63 -30.24
N THR A 100 12.93 15.04 -30.52
CA THR A 100 13.21 14.48 -31.85
C THR A 100 12.40 13.22 -32.18
N LEU A 101 11.94 12.50 -31.13
CA LEU A 101 11.18 11.26 -31.27
C LEU A 101 9.68 11.45 -31.08
N ASP A 102 9.29 12.45 -30.33
CA ASP A 102 7.89 12.71 -29.92
C ASP A 102 7.64 14.23 -29.89
N THR A 103 6.91 14.73 -30.87
CA THR A 103 6.47 16.12 -30.94
C THR A 103 5.05 16.32 -30.40
N ASN A 104 4.37 15.25 -29.95
CA ASN A 104 2.99 15.33 -29.50
C ASN A 104 2.88 15.62 -27.99
N HIS A 105 3.83 15.11 -27.21
CA HIS A 105 3.77 15.18 -25.75
C HIS A 105 4.74 16.22 -25.19
N LEU A 106 4.43 16.65 -23.96
CA LEU A 106 5.27 17.57 -23.22
C LEU A 106 6.48 16.84 -22.60
N VAL A 107 7.52 17.61 -22.26
CA VAL A 107 8.69 17.12 -21.52
C VAL A 107 8.76 17.85 -20.18
N MET A 108 8.87 17.08 -19.10
CA MET A 108 9.03 17.59 -17.73
C MET A 108 10.46 17.36 -17.24
N ASP A 109 11.04 18.38 -16.59
CA ASP A 109 12.32 18.25 -15.92
C ASP A 109 12.12 17.57 -14.55
N GLY A 110 12.66 16.38 -14.37
CA GLY A 110 12.57 15.60 -13.12
C GLY A 110 13.64 15.94 -12.07
N PHE A 111 14.08 17.19 -12.02
CA PHE A 111 15.13 17.62 -11.10
C PHE A 111 14.73 17.50 -9.63
N ASN A 112 15.58 16.84 -8.83
CA ASN A 112 15.33 16.60 -7.41
C ASN A 112 15.61 17.84 -6.56
N ALA A 113 14.59 18.64 -6.30
CA ALA A 113 14.69 19.73 -5.35
C ALA A 113 13.31 20.20 -4.84
N SER A 114 13.29 20.84 -3.68
CA SER A 114 12.14 21.61 -3.17
C SER A 114 12.10 23.05 -3.68
N THR A 115 13.15 23.48 -4.39
CA THR A 115 13.24 24.79 -5.06
C THR A 115 13.56 24.58 -6.52
N LEU A 116 12.85 25.28 -7.41
CA LEU A 116 13.07 25.19 -8.83
C LEU A 116 14.51 25.52 -9.22
N ARG A 117 15.06 24.75 -10.12
CA ARG A 117 16.32 25.07 -10.77
C ARG A 117 16.05 26.14 -11.83
N ALA A 118 16.68 27.31 -11.67
CA ALA A 118 16.45 28.47 -12.56
C ALA A 118 16.79 28.13 -14.03
N GLU A 119 17.86 27.37 -14.26
CA GLU A 119 18.32 26.98 -15.59
C GLU A 119 17.30 26.14 -16.36
N SER A 120 16.46 25.37 -15.67
CA SER A 120 15.40 24.56 -16.31
C SER A 120 14.33 25.44 -16.97
N LEU A 121 14.15 26.66 -16.50
CA LEU A 121 13.22 27.62 -17.10
C LEU A 121 13.69 28.12 -18.48
N ASP A 122 14.99 28.02 -18.74
CA ASP A 122 15.64 28.52 -19.98
C ASP A 122 16.00 27.36 -20.95
N ILE A 123 15.64 26.11 -20.66
CA ILE A 123 15.83 24.97 -21.58
C ILE A 123 14.63 24.90 -22.55
N PRO A 124 14.79 25.14 -23.86
CA PRO A 124 13.64 25.26 -24.80
C PRO A 124 12.76 24.02 -24.85
N ASP A 125 13.36 22.81 -24.82
CA ASP A 125 12.65 21.55 -25.00
C ASP A 125 12.08 20.99 -23.68
N VAL A 126 12.28 21.64 -22.54
CA VAL A 126 11.56 21.40 -21.29
C VAL A 126 10.29 22.25 -21.28
N ASP A 127 9.12 21.61 -21.21
CA ASP A 127 7.83 22.30 -21.20
C ASP A 127 7.32 22.54 -19.79
N ILE A 128 7.59 21.63 -18.84
CA ILE A 128 7.08 21.64 -17.47
C ILE A 128 8.24 21.58 -16.49
N VAL A 129 8.16 22.33 -15.40
CA VAL A 129 9.11 22.26 -14.28
C VAL A 129 8.40 21.73 -13.03
N THR A 130 9.12 20.96 -12.20
CA THR A 130 8.58 20.33 -11.00
C THR A 130 9.45 20.51 -9.78
N THR A 131 8.85 20.30 -8.61
CA THR A 131 9.54 20.20 -7.32
C THR A 131 8.89 19.13 -6.46
N HIS A 132 9.70 18.54 -5.56
CA HIS A 132 9.24 17.58 -4.57
C HIS A 132 9.41 18.15 -3.16
N HIS A 133 8.42 17.98 -2.30
CA HIS A 133 8.41 18.57 -0.96
C HIS A 133 8.25 17.50 0.12
N TYR A 134 9.33 17.30 0.86
CA TYR A 134 9.39 16.40 2.01
C TYR A 134 9.99 17.14 3.22
N PRO A 135 9.78 16.63 4.47
CA PRO A 135 10.38 17.24 5.66
C PRO A 135 11.89 17.40 5.57
N GLY A 136 12.43 18.44 6.25
CA GLY A 136 13.87 18.72 6.27
C GLY A 136 14.23 20.16 5.88
N ASN A 137 13.30 20.90 5.27
CA ASN A 137 13.50 22.31 4.97
C ASN A 137 13.09 23.21 6.14
N LYS A 138 13.76 24.38 6.29
CA LYS A 138 13.38 25.39 7.28
C LYS A 138 12.07 26.10 6.93
N LYS A 139 11.75 26.20 5.63
CA LYS A 139 10.52 26.81 5.12
C LYS A 139 9.43 25.76 5.01
N SER A 140 8.18 26.16 5.20
CA SER A 140 7.03 25.28 4.98
C SER A 140 6.86 24.95 3.49
N PHE A 141 6.14 23.85 3.20
CA PHE A 141 5.80 23.49 1.81
C PHE A 141 5.05 24.64 1.11
N ALA A 142 4.10 25.26 1.83
CA ALA A 142 3.32 26.37 1.29
C ALA A 142 4.19 27.58 0.88
N GLU A 143 5.20 27.94 1.68
CA GLU A 143 6.15 29.01 1.35
C GLU A 143 6.98 28.67 0.12
N LEU A 144 7.51 27.43 0.04
CA LEU A 144 8.32 26.97 -1.08
C LEU A 144 7.48 26.89 -2.37
N ILE A 145 6.27 26.35 -2.30
CA ILE A 145 5.35 26.26 -3.46
C ILE A 145 5.03 27.65 -4.01
N ARG A 146 4.69 28.62 -3.15
CA ARG A 146 4.42 30.00 -3.61
C ARG A 146 5.64 30.65 -4.26
N ALA A 147 6.83 30.45 -3.68
CA ALA A 147 8.07 31.00 -4.24
C ALA A 147 8.40 30.39 -5.61
N ASN A 148 8.26 29.07 -5.75
CA ASN A 148 8.48 28.36 -7.01
C ASN A 148 7.45 28.76 -8.08
N ALA A 149 6.19 28.89 -7.70
CA ALA A 149 5.13 29.35 -8.59
C ALA A 149 5.40 30.76 -9.13
N GLU A 150 5.88 31.67 -8.30
CA GLU A 150 6.24 33.03 -8.76
C GLU A 150 7.48 33.01 -9.66
N MET A 151 8.48 32.16 -9.39
CA MET A 151 9.66 31.99 -10.25
C MET A 151 9.31 31.47 -11.65
N ALA A 152 8.37 30.53 -11.73
CA ALA A 152 7.93 29.90 -12.99
C ALA A 152 6.91 30.74 -13.77
N LYS A 153 6.25 31.69 -13.10
CA LYS A 153 5.14 32.47 -13.63
C LYS A 153 5.49 33.20 -14.93
N GLY A 154 4.67 32.98 -15.94
CA GLY A 154 4.87 33.57 -17.27
C GLY A 154 6.01 32.95 -18.09
N LYS A 155 6.71 31.94 -17.54
CA LYS A 155 7.80 31.25 -18.23
C LYS A 155 7.39 29.82 -18.61
N LYS A 156 7.07 28.98 -17.61
CA LYS A 156 6.68 27.58 -17.80
C LYS A 156 5.61 27.15 -16.81
N PRO A 157 4.73 26.20 -17.16
CA PRO A 157 3.89 25.50 -16.20
C PRO A 157 4.74 24.88 -15.07
N TYR A 158 4.27 25.04 -13.85
CA TYR A 158 4.88 24.46 -12.65
C TYR A 158 3.93 23.47 -12.00
N ILE A 159 4.41 22.28 -11.69
CA ILE A 159 3.68 21.23 -10.99
C ILE A 159 4.46 20.85 -9.73
N VAL A 160 3.77 20.70 -8.60
CA VAL A 160 4.31 20.00 -7.44
C VAL A 160 4.23 18.50 -7.73
N GLY A 161 5.36 17.90 -8.09
CA GLY A 161 5.44 16.49 -8.52
C GLY A 161 5.16 15.52 -7.37
N GLU A 162 5.67 15.85 -6.18
CA GLU A 162 5.43 15.05 -4.98
C GLU A 162 5.39 15.93 -3.73
N PHE A 163 4.54 15.58 -2.76
CA PHE A 163 4.59 16.10 -1.41
C PHE A 163 3.95 15.12 -0.42
N GLY A 164 4.53 15.02 0.78
CA GLY A 164 4.05 14.07 1.78
C GLY A 164 4.84 14.08 3.08
N PHE A 165 4.59 13.10 3.96
CA PHE A 165 5.25 12.89 5.26
C PHE A 165 5.10 14.05 6.25
N VAL A 166 4.03 14.79 6.17
CA VAL A 166 3.67 15.87 7.11
C VAL A 166 2.23 15.70 7.57
N SER A 167 1.85 16.45 8.60
CA SER A 167 0.48 16.39 9.15
C SER A 167 -0.58 16.80 8.13
N THR A 168 -1.83 16.36 8.35
CA THR A 168 -2.98 16.75 7.52
C THR A 168 -3.11 18.27 7.41
N ALA A 169 -2.84 19.02 8.49
CA ALA A 169 -2.86 20.49 8.46
C ALA A 169 -1.82 21.07 7.50
N GLN A 170 -0.58 20.57 7.55
CA GLN A 170 0.50 21.01 6.64
C GLN A 170 0.23 20.61 5.19
N MET A 171 -0.37 19.44 4.96
CA MET A 171 -0.83 19.03 3.63
C MET A 171 -1.92 19.98 3.10
N ALA A 172 -2.88 20.36 3.95
CA ALA A 172 -3.93 21.30 3.58
C ALA A 172 -3.34 22.69 3.22
N GLU A 173 -2.37 23.19 3.98
CA GLU A 173 -1.66 24.44 3.68
C GLU A 173 -0.93 24.38 2.32
N ALA A 174 -0.26 23.25 2.02
CA ALA A 174 0.40 23.03 0.73
C ALA A 174 -0.62 23.04 -0.43
N MET A 175 -1.74 22.36 -0.28
CA MET A 175 -2.81 22.35 -1.29
C MET A 175 -3.44 23.74 -1.48
N GLN A 176 -3.62 24.52 -0.43
CA GLN A 176 -4.07 25.90 -0.54
C GLN A 176 -3.04 26.79 -1.27
N ALA A 177 -1.75 26.58 -1.04
CA ALA A 177 -0.70 27.28 -1.78
C ALA A 177 -0.75 26.94 -3.29
N ILE A 178 -1.00 25.67 -3.66
CA ILE A 178 -1.21 25.25 -5.05
C ILE A 178 -2.42 25.98 -5.65
N LEU A 179 -3.57 25.95 -4.97
CA LEU A 179 -4.81 26.57 -5.46
C LEU A 179 -4.72 28.09 -5.62
N GLN A 180 -3.98 28.77 -4.76
CA GLN A 180 -3.93 30.24 -4.68
C GLN A 180 -2.74 30.86 -5.45
N SER A 181 -1.93 30.05 -6.11
CA SER A 181 -0.77 30.51 -6.87
C SER A 181 -0.91 30.24 -8.37
N SER A 182 0.14 30.49 -9.15
CA SER A 182 0.24 30.10 -10.55
C SER A 182 0.68 28.64 -10.76
N CYS A 183 0.70 27.83 -9.70
CA CYS A 183 0.97 26.40 -9.79
C CYS A 183 -0.13 25.70 -10.59
N SER A 184 0.25 24.85 -11.52
CA SER A 184 -0.69 24.13 -12.40
C SER A 184 -1.36 22.93 -11.74
N GLY A 185 -0.81 22.43 -10.61
CA GLY A 185 -1.33 21.31 -9.86
C GLY A 185 -0.30 20.70 -8.94
N GLY A 186 -0.72 19.66 -8.19
CA GLY A 186 0.19 18.92 -7.33
C GLY A 186 -0.29 17.49 -7.11
N MET A 187 0.66 16.59 -6.85
CA MET A 187 0.41 15.17 -6.63
C MET A 187 0.90 14.79 -5.23
N LEU A 188 -0.01 14.17 -4.48
CA LEU A 188 0.29 13.62 -3.18
C LEU A 188 1.10 12.32 -3.33
N TRP A 189 2.17 12.17 -2.58
CA TRP A 189 2.87 10.91 -2.46
C TRP A 189 2.33 10.11 -1.27
N SER A 190 1.63 8.96 -1.48
CA SER A 190 1.18 8.44 -2.76
C SER A 190 -0.16 7.73 -2.58
N LEU A 191 -0.85 7.45 -3.66
CA LEU A 191 -2.06 6.64 -3.61
C LEU A 191 -1.69 5.15 -3.67
N ARG A 192 -2.23 4.37 -2.73
CA ARG A 192 -2.00 2.92 -2.66
C ARG A 192 -2.86 2.19 -3.68
N PHE A 193 -2.28 1.26 -4.42
CA PHE A 193 -3.03 0.41 -5.33
C PHE A 193 -3.40 -0.93 -4.69
N ARG A 194 -4.46 -1.55 -5.20
CA ARG A 194 -4.93 -2.85 -4.73
C ARG A 194 -4.03 -3.98 -5.21
N ASP A 195 -3.84 -4.98 -4.35
CA ASP A 195 -3.14 -6.19 -4.70
C ASP A 195 -4.06 -7.12 -5.52
N ARG A 196 -3.47 -7.90 -6.43
CA ARG A 196 -4.18 -8.91 -7.21
C ARG A 196 -4.67 -10.09 -6.34
N ASP A 197 -3.99 -10.31 -5.21
CA ASP A 197 -4.28 -11.40 -4.28
C ASP A 197 -5.20 -10.94 -3.13
N GLY A 198 -5.69 -9.69 -3.21
CA GLY A 198 -6.64 -9.08 -2.28
C GLY A 198 -6.02 -8.03 -1.37
N GLY A 199 -6.85 -7.11 -0.90
CA GLY A 199 -6.41 -5.97 -0.12
C GLY A 199 -5.60 -4.95 -0.93
N PHE A 200 -4.68 -4.26 -0.25
CA PHE A 200 -3.81 -3.27 -0.87
C PHE A 200 -2.36 -3.74 -0.86
N TYR A 201 -1.62 -3.35 -1.89
CA TYR A 201 -0.18 -3.54 -1.91
C TYR A 201 0.46 -2.74 -0.78
N TRP A 202 1.27 -3.42 0.03
CA TRP A 202 2.01 -2.74 1.07
C TRP A 202 3.14 -1.92 0.46
N HIS A 203 3.21 -0.66 0.85
CA HIS A 203 4.28 0.23 0.48
C HIS A 203 4.58 1.19 1.63
N SER A 204 5.80 1.16 2.11
CA SER A 204 6.31 2.12 3.07
C SER A 204 7.80 2.39 2.81
N GLU A 205 8.24 3.56 3.17
CA GLU A 205 9.65 3.96 3.09
C GLU A 205 10.06 4.58 4.43
N PRO A 206 11.37 4.62 4.76
CA PRO A 206 11.86 5.35 5.90
C PRO A 206 11.64 6.84 5.62
N GLY A 207 10.53 7.38 6.06
CA GLY A 207 10.23 8.80 5.84
C GLY A 207 10.88 9.69 6.87
N LEU A 208 11.19 10.90 6.45
CA LEU A 208 11.66 11.95 7.33
C LEU A 208 10.59 12.43 8.32
N GLY A 209 9.33 12.06 8.09
CA GLY A 209 8.18 12.38 8.93
C GLY A 209 7.89 11.40 10.07
N GLY A 210 8.80 10.48 10.39
CA GLY A 210 8.58 9.50 11.46
C GLY A 210 7.43 8.55 11.14
N ASN A 211 6.39 8.50 11.97
CA ASN A 211 5.22 7.63 11.82
C ASN A 211 4.15 8.17 10.89
N LEU A 212 4.37 9.31 10.24
CA LEU A 212 3.40 9.89 9.32
C LEU A 212 3.24 9.03 8.07
N TYR A 213 2.01 8.98 7.59
CA TYR A 213 1.59 8.09 6.52
C TYR A 213 2.14 8.56 5.18
N LYS A 214 2.53 7.62 4.35
CA LYS A 214 3.13 7.87 3.06
C LYS A 214 2.25 7.47 1.88
N ALA A 215 1.54 6.35 2.01
CA ALA A 215 0.67 5.82 0.96
C ALA A 215 -0.75 5.71 1.47
N PHE A 216 -1.69 6.27 0.72
CA PHE A 216 -3.06 6.47 1.15
C PHE A 216 -4.03 5.55 0.40
N HIS A 217 -5.06 5.09 1.10
CA HIS A 217 -6.15 4.32 0.52
C HIS A 217 -7.20 5.26 -0.10
N TRP A 218 -7.88 4.79 -1.12
CA TRP A 218 -9.07 5.46 -1.62
C TRP A 218 -10.29 4.54 -1.47
N PRO A 219 -11.35 5.00 -0.76
CA PRO A 219 -11.64 6.39 -0.31
C PRO A 219 -10.91 6.83 0.95
N ALA A 220 -10.49 5.99 1.82
CA ALA A 220 -9.67 6.14 3.01
C ALA A 220 -9.96 4.99 3.97
N SER A 221 -9.09 4.77 4.94
CA SER A 221 -9.26 3.79 6.01
C SER A 221 -9.23 4.45 7.38
N THR A 222 -9.81 3.77 8.37
CA THR A 222 -9.73 4.15 9.78
C THR A 222 -8.52 3.54 10.49
N MET A 223 -7.60 2.92 9.74
CA MET A 223 -6.46 2.20 10.30
C MET A 223 -5.52 3.12 11.08
N GLY A 224 -5.09 2.61 12.23
CA GLY A 224 -4.05 3.20 13.07
C GLY A 224 -4.41 4.52 13.74
N ALA A 225 -3.91 4.73 14.95
CA ALA A 225 -4.10 5.98 15.69
C ALA A 225 -3.19 7.11 15.19
N ASP A 226 -2.20 6.79 14.35
CA ASP A 226 -1.20 7.74 13.85
C ASP A 226 -1.65 8.47 12.59
N TYR A 227 -2.75 8.03 11.95
CA TYR A 227 -3.12 8.47 10.62
C TYR A 227 -4.49 9.14 10.58
N ASP A 228 -4.54 10.34 10.02
CA ASP A 228 -5.76 11.10 9.77
C ASP A 228 -6.16 11.01 8.28
N GLU A 229 -6.21 9.79 7.77
CA GLU A 229 -6.38 9.53 6.34
C GLU A 229 -7.74 10.00 5.82
N ILE A 230 -8.80 9.82 6.60
CA ILE A 230 -10.17 10.21 6.21
C ILE A 230 -10.24 11.71 5.91
N ASN A 231 -9.74 12.55 6.81
CA ASN A 231 -9.76 13.99 6.62
C ASN A 231 -8.82 14.40 5.48
N LEU A 232 -7.63 13.79 5.38
CA LEU A 232 -6.70 14.09 4.30
C LEU A 232 -7.30 13.77 2.92
N MET A 233 -7.89 12.58 2.74
CA MET A 233 -8.52 12.22 1.47
C MET A 233 -9.74 13.08 1.13
N ALA A 234 -10.50 13.52 2.12
CA ALA A 234 -11.58 14.48 1.91
C ALA A 234 -11.06 15.84 1.42
N ILE A 235 -9.96 16.35 2.01
CA ILE A 235 -9.29 17.58 1.58
C ILE A 235 -8.73 17.44 0.17
N VAL A 236 -8.01 16.35 -0.14
CA VAL A 236 -7.47 16.06 -1.48
C VAL A 236 -8.59 16.09 -2.52
N ARG A 237 -9.68 15.36 -2.26
CA ARG A 237 -10.82 15.30 -3.17
C ARG A 237 -11.48 16.67 -3.37
N SER A 238 -11.72 17.41 -2.29
CA SER A 238 -12.29 18.75 -2.36
C SER A 238 -11.44 19.70 -3.20
N ASN A 239 -10.13 19.72 -2.97
CA ASN A 239 -9.20 20.55 -3.73
C ASN A 239 -9.09 20.14 -5.19
N ALA A 240 -9.13 18.83 -5.52
CA ALA A 240 -9.11 18.34 -6.88
C ALA A 240 -10.31 18.82 -7.72
N PHE A 241 -11.48 19.01 -7.11
CA PHE A 241 -12.63 19.62 -7.77
C PHE A 241 -12.55 21.15 -7.79
N ALA A 242 -12.11 21.77 -6.70
CA ALA A 242 -11.98 23.23 -6.57
C ALA A 242 -11.01 23.82 -7.62
N ILE A 243 -9.86 23.19 -7.86
CA ILE A 243 -8.89 23.66 -8.87
C ILE A 243 -9.46 23.66 -10.30
N ARG A 244 -10.49 22.84 -10.55
CA ARG A 244 -11.19 22.77 -11.83
C ARG A 244 -12.46 23.65 -11.87
N GLY A 245 -12.76 24.37 -10.80
CA GLY A 245 -14.01 25.15 -10.66
C GLY A 245 -15.27 24.29 -10.70
N LEU A 246 -15.18 23.02 -10.28
CA LEU A 246 -16.29 22.07 -10.32
C LEU A 246 -16.84 21.82 -8.91
N THR A 247 -18.16 21.58 -8.84
CA THR A 247 -18.78 21.07 -7.63
C THR A 247 -18.41 19.59 -7.44
N MET A 248 -18.00 19.22 -6.23
CA MET A 248 -17.67 17.85 -5.89
C MET A 248 -18.92 16.96 -5.89
N PRO A 249 -19.00 15.93 -6.76
CA PRO A 249 -20.14 15.02 -6.78
C PRO A 249 -20.08 14.02 -5.61
N PRO A 250 -21.18 13.35 -5.25
CA PRO A 250 -21.13 12.17 -4.37
C PRO A 250 -20.19 11.10 -4.94
N VAL A 251 -19.65 10.24 -4.09
CA VAL A 251 -18.93 9.05 -4.56
C VAL A 251 -19.96 8.10 -5.17
N SER A 252 -19.66 7.52 -6.33
CA SER A 252 -20.57 6.56 -6.97
C SER A 252 -20.64 5.27 -6.16
N VAL A 253 -21.76 4.55 -6.27
CA VAL A 253 -21.86 3.16 -5.76
C VAL A 253 -20.73 2.33 -6.37
N PRO A 254 -19.98 1.55 -5.56
CA PRO A 254 -18.87 0.76 -6.09
C PRO A 254 -19.32 -0.30 -7.09
N SER A 255 -18.45 -0.68 -8.00
CA SER A 255 -18.65 -1.89 -8.82
C SER A 255 -18.57 -3.16 -7.96
N PRO A 256 -19.13 -4.30 -8.41
CA PRO A 256 -18.94 -5.58 -7.72
C PRO A 256 -17.46 -5.92 -7.55
N PRO A 257 -17.03 -6.39 -6.36
CA PRO A 257 -15.69 -6.92 -6.18
C PRO A 257 -15.54 -8.27 -6.92
N LYS A 258 -14.31 -8.76 -7.02
CA LYS A 258 -14.03 -10.10 -7.54
C LYS A 258 -13.57 -11.00 -6.41
N LEU A 259 -14.43 -11.92 -5.97
CA LEU A 259 -14.09 -12.91 -4.96
C LEU A 259 -13.06 -13.89 -5.52
N LEU A 260 -11.97 -14.10 -4.79
CA LEU A 260 -10.91 -15.05 -5.16
C LEU A 260 -11.31 -16.48 -4.81
N PRO A 261 -10.65 -17.51 -5.37
CA PRO A 261 -10.89 -18.88 -4.96
C PRO A 261 -10.71 -19.08 -3.45
N ILE A 262 -11.60 -19.82 -2.81
CA ILE A 262 -11.56 -20.10 -1.37
C ILE A 262 -11.27 -21.59 -1.20
N THR A 263 -10.16 -21.91 -0.55
CA THR A 263 -9.77 -23.27 -0.18
C THR A 263 -10.08 -23.59 1.27
N ASP A 264 -10.06 -22.55 2.11
CA ASP A 264 -10.40 -22.61 3.53
C ASP A 264 -11.31 -21.44 3.89
N ALA A 265 -12.34 -21.67 4.70
CA ALA A 265 -13.27 -20.63 5.13
C ALA A 265 -12.64 -19.57 6.05
N SER A 266 -11.48 -19.83 6.62
CA SER A 266 -10.69 -18.83 7.36
C SER A 266 -9.82 -17.94 6.47
N GLU A 267 -9.73 -18.21 5.16
CA GLU A 267 -8.86 -17.54 4.21
C GLU A 267 -9.66 -16.98 3.01
N ILE A 268 -10.53 -16.01 3.30
CA ILE A 268 -11.38 -15.38 2.28
C ILE A 268 -10.79 -14.04 1.86
N SER A 269 -10.50 -13.90 0.55
CA SER A 269 -9.97 -12.67 -0.03
C SER A 269 -10.66 -12.31 -1.35
N TRP A 270 -10.63 -11.05 -1.70
CA TRP A 270 -11.20 -10.52 -2.95
C TRP A 270 -10.37 -9.37 -3.52
N GLN A 271 -10.43 -9.19 -4.82
CA GLN A 271 -9.99 -7.97 -5.45
C GLN A 271 -11.06 -6.89 -5.24
N GLY A 272 -10.70 -5.85 -4.51
CA GLY A 272 -11.62 -4.81 -4.08
C GLY A 272 -12.06 -3.87 -5.19
N SER A 273 -13.06 -3.06 -4.88
CA SER A 273 -13.70 -2.12 -5.81
C SER A 273 -13.28 -0.68 -5.53
N VAL A 274 -13.06 0.10 -6.57
CA VAL A 274 -12.72 1.53 -6.44
C VAL A 274 -13.87 2.26 -5.74
N GLY A 275 -13.54 3.05 -4.72
CA GLY A 275 -14.52 3.82 -3.96
C GLY A 275 -15.29 3.02 -2.91
N ALA A 276 -14.95 1.76 -2.68
CA ALA A 276 -15.51 0.97 -1.57
C ALA A 276 -14.91 1.43 -0.24
N ALA A 277 -15.75 1.75 0.73
CA ALA A 277 -15.37 2.06 2.10
C ALA A 277 -15.45 0.84 3.03
N GLY A 278 -16.00 -0.27 2.55
CA GLY A 278 -16.09 -1.53 3.25
C GLY A 278 -16.80 -2.59 2.43
N TYR A 279 -16.87 -3.81 2.99
CA TYR A 279 -17.44 -4.95 2.29
C TYR A 279 -18.41 -5.71 3.20
N GLN A 280 -19.45 -6.26 2.55
CA GLN A 280 -20.39 -7.20 3.14
C GLN A 280 -20.07 -8.58 2.61
N VAL A 281 -19.85 -9.54 3.51
CA VAL A 281 -19.63 -10.96 3.17
C VAL A 281 -20.91 -11.73 3.42
N GLU A 282 -21.30 -12.54 2.46
CA GLU A 282 -22.51 -13.35 2.50
C GLU A 282 -22.18 -14.83 2.27
N ARG A 283 -22.85 -15.71 3.03
CA ARG A 283 -22.74 -17.18 2.96
C ARG A 283 -24.10 -17.82 2.73
N ALA A 284 -24.16 -18.92 1.99
CA ALA A 284 -25.36 -19.72 1.80
C ALA A 284 -25.02 -21.22 1.68
N ALA A 285 -25.92 -22.08 2.15
CA ALA A 285 -25.83 -23.53 1.93
C ALA A 285 -26.16 -23.93 0.49
N ASN A 286 -26.91 -23.09 -0.23
CA ASN A 286 -27.35 -23.39 -1.59
C ASN A 286 -26.91 -22.28 -2.57
N ARG A 287 -26.46 -22.68 -3.75
CA ARG A 287 -26.01 -21.76 -4.80
C ARG A 287 -27.07 -20.72 -5.20
N GLY A 288 -28.34 -21.09 -5.14
CA GLY A 288 -29.46 -20.27 -5.66
C GLY A 288 -30.10 -19.33 -4.65
N GLY A 289 -29.76 -19.37 -3.36
CA GLY A 289 -30.43 -18.52 -2.37
C GLY A 289 -30.15 -18.91 -0.92
N GLY A 290 -30.89 -18.27 0.00
CA GLY A 290 -30.68 -18.45 1.43
C GLY A 290 -29.44 -17.72 1.97
N TRP A 291 -29.08 -16.60 1.35
CA TRP A 291 -27.88 -15.81 1.69
C TRP A 291 -28.02 -15.19 3.07
N GLN A 292 -27.04 -15.43 3.91
CA GLN A 292 -26.88 -14.86 5.23
C GLN A 292 -25.71 -13.87 5.22
N ILE A 293 -25.90 -12.69 5.76
CA ILE A 293 -24.83 -11.73 5.98
C ILE A 293 -24.03 -12.23 7.18
N ILE A 294 -22.77 -12.58 6.97
CA ILE A 294 -21.86 -13.04 8.02
C ILE A 294 -20.86 -11.94 8.46
N ALA A 295 -20.66 -10.93 7.62
CA ALA A 295 -19.98 -9.69 8.00
C ALA A 295 -20.57 -8.51 7.22
N SER A 296 -20.73 -7.37 7.86
CA SER A 296 -21.39 -6.19 7.27
C SER A 296 -20.46 -5.03 6.96
N ASN A 297 -19.23 -5.05 7.44
CA ASN A 297 -18.27 -3.94 7.25
C ASN A 297 -16.81 -4.40 7.39
N VAL A 298 -16.35 -5.22 6.47
CA VAL A 298 -14.92 -5.57 6.43
C VAL A 298 -14.16 -4.44 5.75
N ASP A 299 -13.16 -3.90 6.43
CA ASP A 299 -12.24 -2.91 5.85
C ASP A 299 -11.02 -3.63 5.25
N GLU A 300 -10.91 -3.61 3.93
CA GLU A 300 -9.79 -4.25 3.21
C GLU A 300 -8.43 -3.60 3.46
N ALA A 301 -8.41 -2.41 4.01
CA ALA A 301 -7.18 -1.68 4.31
C ALA A 301 -6.49 -2.11 5.61
N LEU A 302 -7.22 -2.80 6.50
CA LEU A 302 -6.66 -3.25 7.78
C LEU A 302 -5.75 -4.47 7.66
N THR A 303 -5.82 -5.20 6.54
CA THR A 303 -5.07 -6.44 6.33
C THR A 303 -4.18 -6.33 5.09
N GLN A 304 -2.86 -6.15 5.30
CA GLN A 304 -1.92 -5.87 4.21
C GLN A 304 -1.33 -7.13 3.54
N TYR A 305 -1.24 -8.24 4.23
CA TYR A 305 -0.47 -9.44 3.81
C TYR A 305 -1.10 -10.75 4.29
N ARG A 306 -2.38 -10.76 4.54
CA ARG A 306 -3.14 -11.90 5.07
C ARG A 306 -4.57 -11.87 4.53
N PRO A 307 -5.35 -12.95 4.66
CA PRO A 307 -6.73 -12.97 4.20
C PRO A 307 -7.57 -11.82 4.77
N GLN A 308 -8.44 -11.27 3.96
CA GLN A 308 -9.26 -10.11 4.35
C GLN A 308 -10.37 -10.47 5.33
N PHE A 309 -10.82 -11.74 5.31
CA PHE A 309 -11.89 -12.21 6.17
C PHE A 309 -11.73 -13.69 6.52
N ALA A 310 -12.13 -14.05 7.74
CA ALA A 310 -12.25 -15.42 8.21
C ALA A 310 -13.68 -15.69 8.65
N ASP A 311 -14.31 -16.75 8.13
CA ASP A 311 -15.62 -17.21 8.61
C ASP A 311 -15.43 -18.13 9.82
N GLU A 312 -15.15 -17.56 10.97
CA GLU A 312 -14.90 -18.27 12.24
C GLU A 312 -16.11 -19.06 12.77
N HIS A 313 -17.29 -18.82 12.18
CA HIS A 313 -18.55 -19.43 12.63
C HIS A 313 -19.21 -20.28 11.53
N ALA A 314 -18.43 -20.69 10.52
CA ALA A 314 -18.95 -21.60 9.51
C ALA A 314 -19.24 -22.98 10.13
N PRO A 315 -20.50 -23.46 10.14
CA PRO A 315 -20.79 -24.84 10.57
C PRO A 315 -20.14 -25.85 9.64
N ALA A 316 -19.89 -27.05 10.14
CA ALA A 316 -19.44 -28.16 9.30
C ALA A 316 -20.38 -28.36 8.11
N GLY A 317 -19.85 -28.50 6.89
CA GLY A 317 -20.67 -28.64 5.68
C GLY A 317 -20.06 -28.00 4.46
N GLU A 318 -20.89 -27.80 3.45
CA GLU A 318 -20.51 -27.15 2.20
C GLU A 318 -21.21 -25.81 2.05
N TRP A 319 -20.43 -24.77 1.75
CA TRP A 319 -20.90 -23.40 1.74
C TRP A 319 -20.53 -22.68 0.46
N PHE A 320 -21.37 -21.73 0.06
CA PHE A 320 -21.14 -20.79 -1.03
C PHE A 320 -20.96 -19.39 -0.45
N TYR A 321 -20.05 -18.61 -1.06
CA TYR A 321 -19.71 -17.26 -0.64
C TYR A 321 -19.83 -16.28 -1.78
N ARG A 322 -20.21 -15.05 -1.43
CA ARG A 322 -20.14 -13.86 -2.27
C ARG A 322 -19.89 -12.61 -1.42
N VAL A 323 -19.39 -11.57 -2.06
CA VAL A 323 -19.03 -10.31 -1.39
C VAL A 323 -19.67 -9.14 -2.13
N ARG A 324 -20.07 -8.11 -1.41
CA ARG A 324 -20.56 -6.84 -1.96
C ARG A 324 -19.72 -5.68 -1.43
N ALA A 325 -19.33 -4.78 -2.30
CA ALA A 325 -18.69 -3.53 -1.93
C ALA A 325 -19.72 -2.49 -1.51
N LYS A 326 -19.40 -1.64 -0.54
CA LYS A 326 -20.30 -0.57 -0.09
C LYS A 326 -19.56 0.74 0.16
N ASN A 327 -20.29 1.85 0.05
CA ASN A 327 -19.90 3.17 0.48
C ASN A 327 -21.13 3.97 0.92
N GLU A 328 -20.99 5.29 1.13
CA GLU A 328 -22.06 6.20 1.50
C GLU A 328 -23.20 6.26 0.48
N SER A 329 -22.94 5.96 -0.79
CA SER A 329 -23.94 6.00 -1.88
C SER A 329 -24.67 4.68 -2.09
N GLY A 330 -24.24 3.60 -1.46
CA GLY A 330 -24.95 2.33 -1.49
C GLY A 330 -24.09 1.09 -1.57
N LEU A 331 -24.77 -0.03 -1.81
CA LEU A 331 -24.24 -1.38 -1.90
C LEU A 331 -24.16 -1.81 -3.36
N SER A 332 -23.05 -2.41 -3.77
CA SER A 332 -22.85 -2.95 -5.13
C SER A 332 -23.73 -4.17 -5.39
N GLU A 333 -23.86 -4.56 -6.66
CA GLU A 333 -24.22 -5.93 -6.99
C GLU A 333 -23.21 -6.93 -6.39
N PRO A 334 -23.60 -8.20 -6.18
CA PRO A 334 -22.71 -9.20 -5.63
C PRO A 334 -21.53 -9.52 -6.57
N SER A 335 -20.42 -9.96 -6.00
CA SER A 335 -19.29 -10.55 -6.71
C SER A 335 -19.70 -11.81 -7.49
N ASN A 336 -18.73 -12.39 -8.19
CA ASN A 336 -18.81 -13.79 -8.59
C ASN A 336 -19.03 -14.70 -7.38
N LEU A 337 -19.68 -15.84 -7.62
CA LEU A 337 -19.93 -16.87 -6.61
C LEU A 337 -18.74 -17.82 -6.52
N VAL A 338 -18.31 -18.14 -5.28
CA VAL A 338 -17.30 -19.16 -4.99
C VAL A 338 -17.91 -20.22 -4.09
N GLY A 339 -17.67 -21.49 -4.39
CA GLY A 339 -18.14 -22.66 -3.65
C GLY A 339 -18.56 -23.80 -4.57
N PRO A 340 -18.86 -25.01 -4.04
CA PRO A 340 -18.93 -25.26 -2.60
C PRO A 340 -17.55 -25.28 -1.93
N VAL A 341 -17.45 -24.65 -0.77
CA VAL A 341 -16.28 -24.70 0.12
C VAL A 341 -16.61 -25.67 1.25
N LYS A 342 -15.81 -26.72 1.39
CA LYS A 342 -16.02 -27.72 2.43
C LYS A 342 -15.40 -27.26 3.75
N VAL A 343 -16.22 -27.09 4.77
CA VAL A 343 -15.79 -26.74 6.14
C VAL A 343 -15.79 -28.02 6.99
N ALA A 344 -14.60 -28.49 7.35
CA ALA A 344 -14.37 -29.56 8.31
C ALA A 344 -13.79 -29.00 9.63
N ASN A 345 -13.00 -27.96 9.52
CA ASN A 345 -12.39 -27.23 10.61
C ASN A 345 -12.85 -25.78 10.57
N VAL A 346 -12.80 -25.14 11.71
CA VAL A 346 -12.95 -23.69 11.86
C VAL A 346 -11.72 -23.12 12.53
N THR A 347 -11.42 -21.86 12.27
CA THR A 347 -10.25 -21.18 12.81
C THR A 347 -10.72 -19.99 13.63
N LEU A 348 -10.39 -19.99 14.92
CA LEU A 348 -10.44 -18.80 15.74
C LEU A 348 -9.36 -17.84 15.22
N VAL A 349 -9.75 -16.61 14.88
CA VAL A 349 -8.83 -15.58 14.40
C VAL A 349 -8.88 -14.39 15.34
N ASP A 350 -7.79 -14.12 16.04
CA ASP A 350 -7.64 -12.96 16.91
C ASP A 350 -6.73 -11.92 16.25
N GLU A 351 -7.33 -10.81 15.83
CA GLU A 351 -6.63 -9.65 15.23
C GLU A 351 -6.00 -8.75 16.30
N LEU A 352 -6.15 -9.10 17.58
CA LEU A 352 -5.63 -8.32 18.71
C LEU A 352 -6.07 -6.84 18.72
N ALA A 353 -7.27 -6.58 18.20
CA ALA A 353 -7.94 -5.29 18.34
C ALA A 353 -8.30 -4.99 19.80
N ASP A 354 -8.56 -6.03 20.56
CA ASP A 354 -8.78 -6.04 21.99
C ASP A 354 -8.29 -7.38 22.56
N PHE A 355 -8.61 -7.67 23.82
CA PHE A 355 -8.23 -8.94 24.47
C PHE A 355 -9.42 -9.86 24.73
N SER A 356 -10.54 -9.68 24.06
CA SER A 356 -11.79 -10.40 24.33
C SER A 356 -11.75 -11.89 23.98
N LYS A 357 -10.89 -12.30 23.05
CA LYS A 357 -10.71 -13.70 22.63
C LYS A 357 -9.69 -14.46 23.51
N ILE A 358 -8.99 -13.75 24.38
CA ILE A 358 -7.96 -14.31 25.25
C ILE A 358 -8.58 -14.74 26.57
N GLN A 359 -8.43 -16.01 26.94
CA GLN A 359 -8.94 -16.56 28.17
C GLN A 359 -8.23 -15.98 29.42
N GLU A 360 -6.90 -15.89 29.38
CA GLU A 360 -6.08 -15.37 30.44
C GLU A 360 -4.81 -14.70 29.92
N ARG A 361 -4.36 -13.68 30.62
CA ARG A 361 -3.10 -12.96 30.31
C ARG A 361 -2.26 -12.88 31.58
N SER A 362 -0.96 -13.15 31.44
CA SER A 362 0.04 -12.89 32.49
C SER A 362 1.04 -11.85 31.99
N GLY A 363 1.46 -10.95 32.88
CA GLY A 363 2.43 -9.91 32.55
C GLY A 363 1.82 -8.57 32.12
N GLY A 364 2.59 -7.80 31.38
CA GLY A 364 2.34 -6.36 31.10
C GLY A 364 1.74 -6.04 29.75
N TRP A 365 0.99 -6.93 29.11
CA TRP A 365 0.43 -6.76 27.78
C TRP A 365 -0.31 -5.45 27.57
N LYS A 366 -0.04 -4.82 26.45
CA LYS A 366 -0.70 -3.58 25.99
C LYS A 366 -1.10 -3.71 24.53
N LEU A 367 -2.22 -3.10 24.15
CA LEU A 367 -2.56 -2.93 22.75
C LEU A 367 -1.65 -1.86 22.12
N ALA A 368 -1.10 -2.17 20.97
CA ALA A 368 -0.21 -1.30 20.21
C ALA A 368 -0.90 -0.88 18.91
N THR A 369 -1.43 0.35 18.87
CA THR A 369 -2.10 0.96 17.71
C THR A 369 -1.28 2.10 17.07
N HIS A 370 -0.13 2.41 17.68
CA HIS A 370 0.84 3.39 17.18
C HIS A 370 2.03 2.69 16.52
N ASP A 371 2.88 3.43 15.86
CA ASP A 371 4.04 2.91 15.13
C ASP A 371 3.70 1.82 14.10
N CYS A 372 2.52 1.89 13.51
CA CYS A 372 2.03 0.89 12.55
C CYS A 372 3.03 0.67 11.42
N ARG A 373 3.70 1.73 10.99
CA ARG A 373 4.71 1.67 9.95
C ARG A 373 5.91 0.78 10.31
N ALA A 374 6.39 0.81 11.54
CA ALA A 374 7.47 -0.06 12.01
C ALA A 374 7.06 -1.54 11.93
N ALA A 375 5.78 -1.84 12.19
CA ALA A 375 5.17 -3.16 12.11
C ALA A 375 4.46 -3.42 10.77
N ARG A 376 5.03 -2.95 9.66
CA ARG A 376 4.50 -3.18 8.30
C ARG A 376 3.07 -2.68 8.11
N GLU A 377 2.73 -1.58 8.81
CA GLU A 377 1.40 -0.95 8.83
C GLU A 377 0.30 -1.83 9.42
N ASP A 378 0.66 -2.83 10.19
CA ASP A 378 -0.31 -3.54 11.02
C ASP A 378 -0.84 -2.58 12.11
N ALA A 379 -2.13 -2.29 12.04
CA ALA A 379 -2.77 -1.28 12.89
C ALA A 379 -3.22 -1.84 14.25
N GLN A 380 -3.19 -3.15 14.43
CA GLN A 380 -3.69 -3.82 15.63
C GLN A 380 -2.70 -4.87 16.09
N ARG A 381 -2.10 -4.66 17.26
CA ARG A 381 -1.10 -5.56 17.81
C ARG A 381 -1.19 -5.59 19.33
N ALA A 382 -0.75 -6.69 19.93
CA ALA A 382 -0.48 -6.79 21.36
C ALA A 382 1.04 -6.77 21.61
N ALA A 383 1.52 -5.85 22.42
CA ALA A 383 2.91 -5.71 22.81
C ALA A 383 3.14 -6.32 24.20
N GLY A 384 4.22 -7.10 24.33
CA GLY A 384 4.64 -7.72 25.57
C GLY A 384 6.16 -7.85 25.69
N ALA A 385 6.62 -8.34 26.81
CA ALA A 385 8.02 -8.54 27.15
C ALA A 385 8.32 -10.00 27.53
N ALA A 386 9.57 -10.32 27.78
CA ALA A 386 9.98 -11.67 28.21
C ALA A 386 9.19 -12.13 29.46
N GLY A 387 8.61 -13.32 29.39
CA GLY A 387 7.78 -13.93 30.43
C GLY A 387 6.30 -13.57 30.38
N ASP A 388 5.89 -12.62 29.53
CA ASP A 388 4.48 -12.32 29.31
C ASP A 388 3.81 -13.45 28.53
N GLY A 389 2.60 -13.85 28.93
CA GLY A 389 1.87 -14.98 28.38
C GLY A 389 0.44 -14.65 27.97
N LEU A 390 -0.01 -15.28 26.87
CA LEU A 390 -1.41 -15.32 26.44
C LEU A 390 -1.90 -16.75 26.48
N LEU A 391 -3.12 -16.95 26.97
CA LEU A 391 -3.79 -18.24 27.02
C LEU A 391 -5.10 -18.18 26.21
N TYR A 392 -5.22 -19.04 25.22
CA TYR A 392 -6.44 -19.26 24.46
C TYR A 392 -7.11 -20.55 24.88
N GLN A 393 -8.42 -20.56 24.95
CA GLN A 393 -9.22 -21.78 25.21
C GLN A 393 -10.16 -22.05 24.03
N LEU A 394 -10.15 -23.28 23.54
CA LEU A 394 -11.01 -23.75 22.45
C LEU A 394 -11.85 -24.95 22.91
N PRO A 395 -13.13 -25.07 22.44
CA PRO A 395 -13.99 -26.19 22.86
C PRO A 395 -13.50 -27.56 22.36
N PRO A 396 -13.16 -27.77 21.06
CA PRO A 396 -12.54 -28.99 20.55
C PRO A 396 -11.01 -28.96 20.69
N ALA A 397 -10.36 -30.09 20.39
CA ALA A 397 -8.92 -30.17 20.36
C ALA A 397 -8.31 -29.30 19.27
N ILE A 398 -7.22 -28.61 19.60
CA ILE A 398 -6.43 -27.80 18.66
C ILE A 398 -5.79 -28.71 17.63
N GLN A 399 -5.85 -28.33 16.34
CA GLN A 399 -5.24 -29.05 15.24
C GLN A 399 -4.00 -28.34 14.69
N SER A 400 -4.05 -27.02 14.62
CA SER A 400 -2.95 -26.18 14.16
C SER A 400 -3.05 -24.78 14.73
N TYR A 401 -1.95 -24.05 14.69
CA TYR A 401 -1.95 -22.62 14.95
C TYR A 401 -0.99 -21.88 14.02
N ARG A 402 -1.25 -20.59 13.82
CA ARG A 402 -0.40 -19.61 13.15
C ARG A 402 -0.37 -18.33 13.98
N VAL A 403 0.81 -17.82 14.27
CA VAL A 403 0.98 -16.60 15.09
C VAL A 403 1.91 -15.66 14.36
N PHE A 404 1.40 -14.50 13.99
CA PHE A 404 2.12 -13.45 13.26
C PHE A 404 2.77 -12.49 14.26
N VAL A 405 4.07 -12.43 14.24
CA VAL A 405 4.88 -11.77 15.25
C VAL A 405 5.81 -10.75 14.62
N PHE A 406 6.05 -9.64 15.34
CA PHE A 406 7.02 -8.62 14.95
C PHE A 406 8.07 -8.46 16.04
N PHE A 407 9.34 -8.58 15.67
CA PHE A 407 10.49 -8.35 16.54
C PHE A 407 11.15 -7.01 16.24
N PRO A 408 11.55 -6.22 17.27
CA PRO A 408 12.02 -4.83 17.05
C PRO A 408 13.37 -4.72 16.34
N LYS A 409 14.21 -5.74 16.42
CA LYS A 409 15.58 -5.74 15.85
C LYS A 409 15.88 -7.02 15.10
N GLU A 410 16.33 -8.02 15.83
CA GLU A 410 16.65 -9.35 15.31
C GLU A 410 15.49 -10.30 15.53
N GLU A 411 15.46 -11.37 14.75
CA GLU A 411 14.47 -12.42 14.95
C GLU A 411 14.68 -13.07 16.33
N GLY A 412 13.60 -13.07 17.12
CA GLY A 412 13.55 -13.68 18.41
C GLY A 412 12.86 -15.05 18.38
N ASP A 413 12.44 -15.48 19.56
CA ASP A 413 11.69 -16.71 19.75
C ASP A 413 10.42 -16.48 20.56
N VAL A 414 9.45 -17.39 20.39
CA VAL A 414 8.20 -17.44 21.15
C VAL A 414 7.97 -18.90 21.54
N LYS A 415 7.59 -19.15 22.76
CA LYS A 415 7.28 -20.51 23.25
C LYS A 415 5.80 -20.79 23.12
N PHE A 416 5.50 -21.99 22.67
CA PHE A 416 4.13 -22.49 22.54
C PHE A 416 3.95 -23.76 23.33
N SER A 417 2.85 -23.86 24.06
CA SER A 417 2.49 -25.08 24.77
C SER A 417 0.99 -25.30 24.75
N VAL A 418 0.58 -26.56 24.76
CA VAL A 418 -0.83 -26.97 24.80
C VAL A 418 -1.14 -27.76 26.04
N SER A 419 -2.42 -27.70 26.47
CA SER A 419 -2.93 -28.44 27.60
C SER A 419 -4.40 -28.83 27.38
N ASP A 420 -4.82 -29.95 27.96
CA ASP A 420 -6.22 -30.36 28.01
C ASP A 420 -6.95 -29.84 29.25
N ASP A 421 -6.24 -29.56 30.31
CA ASP A 421 -6.79 -29.29 31.67
C ASP A 421 -6.38 -27.91 32.24
N ASN A 422 -5.62 -27.11 31.52
CA ASN A 422 -5.04 -25.82 31.95
C ASN A 422 -4.05 -25.95 33.13
N GLN A 423 -3.54 -27.13 33.40
CA GLN A 423 -2.58 -27.38 34.47
C GLN A 423 -1.29 -28.02 33.96
N HIS A 424 -1.42 -29.01 33.10
CA HIS A 424 -0.30 -29.76 32.54
C HIS A 424 -0.08 -29.32 31.08
N PHE A 425 0.95 -28.51 30.87
CA PHE A 425 1.31 -27.99 29.55
C PHE A 425 2.44 -28.79 28.91
N HIS A 426 2.29 -29.09 27.65
CA HIS A 426 3.32 -29.71 26.80
C HIS A 426 3.81 -28.71 25.77
N GLU A 427 5.11 -28.53 25.69
CA GLU A 427 5.71 -27.62 24.68
C GLU A 427 5.52 -28.19 23.28
N ILE A 428 5.19 -27.32 22.34
CA ILE A 428 5.05 -27.60 20.92
C ILE A 428 6.16 -26.85 20.17
N ALA A 429 6.96 -27.61 19.42
CA ALA A 429 7.95 -27.00 18.54
C ALA A 429 7.25 -26.30 17.36
N ALA A 430 7.42 -24.99 17.25
CA ALA A 430 6.92 -24.21 16.14
C ALA A 430 7.92 -24.19 14.98
N GLN A 431 7.42 -24.21 13.75
CA GLN A 431 8.16 -23.82 12.58
C GLN A 431 8.17 -22.30 12.48
N LYS A 432 9.25 -21.73 11.92
CA LYS A 432 9.40 -20.29 11.69
C LYS A 432 9.56 -20.00 10.22
N GLU A 433 8.88 -18.97 9.74
CA GLU A 433 9.12 -18.42 8.43
C GLU A 433 8.96 -16.89 8.43
N ILE A 434 9.71 -16.20 7.58
CA ILE A 434 9.52 -14.78 7.33
C ILE A 434 8.33 -14.64 6.39
N HIS A 435 7.20 -14.15 6.92
CA HIS A 435 5.96 -14.06 6.13
C HIS A 435 5.86 -12.82 5.24
N PHE A 436 6.83 -11.92 5.31
CA PHE A 436 6.83 -10.71 4.50
C PHE A 436 8.23 -10.32 4.05
N HIS A 437 8.47 -10.40 2.75
CA HIS A 437 9.70 -9.97 2.10
C HIS A 437 9.47 -8.63 1.42
N GLY A 438 9.90 -7.53 2.04
CA GLY A 438 9.87 -6.21 1.43
C GLY A 438 11.27 -5.77 0.99
N ALA A 439 11.34 -4.84 0.05
CA ALA A 439 12.60 -4.24 -0.33
C ALA A 439 13.15 -3.38 0.81
N GLY A 440 14.40 -3.63 1.21
CA GLY A 440 15.20 -2.76 2.06
C GLY A 440 15.02 -2.94 3.57
N GLU A 441 16.12 -2.76 4.24
CA GLU A 441 16.25 -2.69 5.70
C GLU A 441 16.02 -1.24 6.14
N TYR A 442 14.77 -0.89 6.45
CA TYR A 442 14.41 0.49 6.82
C TYR A 442 14.15 0.67 8.32
N GLY A 443 14.72 -0.20 9.16
CA GLY A 443 14.48 -0.19 10.60
C GLY A 443 13.07 -0.66 10.98
N TYR A 444 12.40 -1.37 10.10
CA TYR A 444 11.14 -2.03 10.39
C TYR A 444 11.33 -3.24 11.28
N TRP A 445 10.32 -3.54 12.09
CA TRP A 445 10.29 -4.74 12.88
C TRP A 445 10.30 -5.98 11.98
N LYS A 446 10.97 -7.05 12.42
CA LYS A 446 11.09 -8.30 11.68
C LYS A 446 9.80 -9.10 11.76
N PRO A 447 9.11 -9.37 10.63
CA PRO A 447 7.86 -10.12 10.61
C PRO A 447 8.14 -11.63 10.55
N VAL A 448 7.78 -12.36 11.59
CA VAL A 448 7.96 -13.81 11.69
C VAL A 448 6.62 -14.49 11.92
N LEU A 449 6.32 -15.50 11.11
CA LEU A 449 5.22 -16.42 11.32
C LEU A 449 5.71 -17.66 12.08
N PHE A 450 5.11 -17.92 13.23
CA PHE A 450 5.25 -19.19 13.96
C PHE A 450 4.03 -20.05 13.67
N HIS A 451 4.22 -21.30 13.32
CA HIS A 451 3.11 -22.20 13.06
C HIS A 451 3.45 -23.64 13.46
N ALA A 452 2.41 -24.40 13.77
CA ALA A 452 2.46 -25.84 13.94
C ALA A 452 1.18 -26.48 13.43
N GLU A 453 1.31 -27.67 12.88
CA GLU A 453 0.20 -28.49 12.35
C GLU A 453 0.18 -29.86 13.01
N ASN A 454 -0.92 -30.60 12.80
CA ASN A 454 -1.11 -31.95 13.30
C ASN A 454 -0.98 -32.07 14.83
N ILE A 455 -1.45 -31.08 15.57
CA ILE A 455 -1.53 -31.10 17.01
C ILE A 455 -2.66 -32.08 17.39
N SER A 456 -2.32 -33.13 18.12
CA SER A 456 -3.25 -34.24 18.39
C SER A 456 -4.04 -34.11 19.69
N SER A 457 -3.75 -33.06 20.50
CA SER A 457 -4.37 -32.85 21.79
C SER A 457 -4.26 -31.38 22.21
N GLY A 458 -5.04 -31.01 23.22
CA GLY A 458 -5.01 -29.67 23.82
C GLY A 458 -6.26 -28.86 23.47
N LYS A 459 -6.86 -28.31 24.53
CA LYS A 459 -7.94 -27.30 24.44
C LYS A 459 -7.44 -25.91 24.73
N PHE A 460 -6.25 -25.82 25.32
CA PHE A 460 -5.59 -24.58 25.69
C PHE A 460 -4.31 -24.44 24.89
N LEU A 461 -4.12 -23.26 24.29
CA LEU A 461 -2.85 -22.84 23.69
C LEU A 461 -2.27 -21.71 24.52
N LYS A 462 -1.08 -21.92 25.07
CA LYS A 462 -0.30 -20.88 25.76
C LYS A 462 0.79 -20.38 24.83
N ILE A 463 0.88 -19.06 24.70
CA ILE A 463 1.92 -18.33 23.97
C ILE A 463 2.72 -17.56 25.02
N GLU A 464 4.02 -17.76 25.09
CA GLU A 464 4.89 -17.08 26.07
C GLU A 464 6.06 -16.40 25.33
N LEU A 465 6.25 -15.10 25.60
CA LEU A 465 7.29 -14.31 24.98
C LEU A 465 8.65 -14.55 25.63
N THR A 466 9.69 -14.60 24.82
CA THR A 466 11.09 -14.71 25.29
C THR A 466 11.84 -13.37 25.30
N GLY A 467 11.24 -12.33 24.72
CA GLY A 467 11.79 -10.98 24.61
C GLY A 467 10.72 -9.94 24.28
N GLU A 468 11.16 -8.71 24.05
CA GLU A 468 10.29 -7.65 23.57
C GLU A 468 9.71 -8.03 22.19
N THR A 469 8.39 -8.06 22.10
CA THR A 469 7.70 -8.64 20.94
C THR A 469 6.31 -7.99 20.78
N GLN A 470 5.85 -7.87 19.53
CA GLN A 470 4.45 -7.58 19.26
C GLN A 470 3.83 -8.71 18.44
N ILE A 471 2.64 -9.14 18.84
CA ILE A 471 1.84 -10.11 18.07
C ILE A 471 0.77 -9.33 17.33
N GLY A 472 0.69 -9.52 16.00
CA GLY A 472 -0.30 -8.86 15.15
C GLY A 472 -1.55 -9.71 14.89
N ARG A 473 -1.42 -11.05 14.95
CA ARG A 473 -2.55 -11.95 14.70
C ARG A 473 -2.27 -13.34 15.27
N VAL A 474 -3.32 -13.98 15.79
CA VAL A 474 -3.32 -15.37 16.23
C VAL A 474 -4.44 -16.12 15.53
N GLU A 475 -4.11 -17.25 14.92
CA GLU A 475 -5.04 -18.16 14.28
C GLU A 475 -4.92 -19.53 14.93
N ILE A 476 -6.04 -20.12 15.35
CA ILE A 476 -6.05 -21.45 15.98
C ILE A 476 -7.15 -22.28 15.34
N SER A 477 -6.77 -23.34 14.62
CA SER A 477 -7.71 -24.23 13.94
C SER A 477 -8.13 -25.38 14.85
N HIS A 478 -9.41 -25.72 14.79
CA HIS A 478 -10.02 -26.82 15.51
C HIS A 478 -11.17 -27.43 14.71
N PRO A 479 -11.61 -28.68 14.99
CA PRO A 479 -12.74 -29.28 14.30
C PRO A 479 -14.00 -28.41 14.40
N ALA A 480 -14.71 -28.26 13.32
CA ALA A 480 -16.01 -27.61 13.33
C ALA A 480 -16.99 -28.43 14.20
N LEU A 481 -17.77 -27.72 15.02
CA LEU A 481 -18.83 -28.39 15.78
C LEU A 481 -19.88 -28.96 14.80
N SER A 482 -20.30 -30.19 15.03
CA SER A 482 -21.45 -30.75 14.32
C SER A 482 -22.69 -29.91 14.61
N PRO A 483 -23.56 -29.68 13.63
CA PRO A 483 -24.78 -28.90 13.80
C PRO A 483 -25.75 -29.51 14.80
#